data_136cdffed4aed46bd0b1b0dffbde20b8
#
_entry.id   136cdffed4aed46bd0b1b0dffbde20b8
#
_cell.length_a   1.000
_cell.length_b   1.000
_cell.length_c   1.000
_cell.angle_alpha   90.00
_cell.angle_beta   90.00
_cell.angle_gamma   90.00
#
_symmetry.space_group_name_H-M   'P 1'
#
loop_
_entity.id
_entity.type
_entity.pdbx_description
1 polymer ?
#
loop_
_entity_poly.entity_id
_entity_poly.type
_entity_poly.pdbx_seq_one_letter_code
_entity_poly.pdbx_strand_id
1 'polypeptide(L)'
;MSDKTRAAAKHTLANLKLLIIDEMSLVGADMLYRIHKRLCTILEMNENTDPFANINVMLVGDLMQIPPVMGHQVFSEPKDKEILSFYNGLGDQTIWSKFQPMILKHNHRQGESKGWADALNEIRVGISTQSTEAVLRTRVTKEEHLDEKALHLFYFNKDVTDHNDKMLKKLPGELISVKAVISVPRGTKTPDIDPGKKTIANTEFKDVFEFKIGARVMMIHNKDLTDDLFNGAGGTIVGIEYSDKQQAKCVIIQFDLPTCGAKQRAKYPNYSGRYKRFNGTPVFRHEHEFNLKTKSYGKKYFHAAKGKLLQFPLRLYYASSAHKIQVKL
;
A
#
# COMPACT_ATOMS: atom_id res chain seq x y z
N MET A 1 17.50 13.44 13.58
CA MET A 1 16.88 12.53 14.57
C MET A 1 17.28 13.02 15.94
N SER A 2 16.36 13.04 16.96
CA SER A 2 16.74 13.41 18.32
C SER A 2 17.55 12.30 18.98
N ASP A 3 18.40 12.65 19.97
CA ASP A 3 19.23 11.66 20.69
C ASP A 3 18.40 10.58 21.37
N LYS A 4 17.25 10.97 21.98
CA LYS A 4 16.31 10.03 22.57
C LYS A 4 15.76 9.03 21.55
N THR A 5 15.42 9.49 20.34
CA THR A 5 14.91 8.62 19.28
C THR A 5 16.00 7.71 18.74
N ARG A 6 17.25 8.22 18.66
CA ARG A 6 18.42 7.44 18.25
C ARG A 6 18.73 6.32 19.26
N ALA A 7 18.75 6.65 20.55
CA ALA A 7 19.00 5.67 21.59
C ALA A 7 17.96 4.54 21.61
N ALA A 8 16.66 4.87 21.48
CA ALA A 8 15.60 3.87 21.38
C ALA A 8 15.77 2.97 20.16
N ALA A 9 16.07 3.56 18.98
CA ALA A 9 16.30 2.80 17.76
C ALA A 9 17.57 1.91 17.88
N LYS A 10 18.65 2.41 18.48
CA LYS A 10 19.87 1.64 18.73
C LYS A 10 19.59 0.41 19.58
N HIS A 11 18.82 0.56 20.66
CA HIS A 11 18.40 -0.57 21.50
C HIS A 11 17.59 -1.60 20.71
N THR A 12 16.63 -1.15 19.88
CA THR A 12 15.81 -2.05 19.06
C THR A 12 16.64 -2.82 18.04
N LEU A 13 17.64 -2.18 17.44
CA LEU A 13 18.47 -2.77 16.38
C LEU A 13 19.76 -3.45 16.89
N ALA A 14 20.02 -3.44 18.20
CA ALA A 14 21.29 -3.94 18.78
C ALA A 14 21.62 -5.39 18.40
N ASN A 15 20.60 -6.22 18.21
CA ASN A 15 20.75 -7.64 17.88
C ASN A 15 20.42 -7.95 16.41
N LEU A 16 20.22 -6.92 15.56
CA LEU A 16 19.91 -7.12 14.14
C LEU A 16 21.15 -7.72 13.43
N LYS A 17 20.98 -8.90 12.84
CA LYS A 17 22.02 -9.62 12.09
C LYS A 17 21.77 -9.64 10.58
N LEU A 18 20.49 -9.57 10.20
CA LEU A 18 20.06 -9.61 8.81
C LEU A 18 18.90 -8.65 8.61
N LEU A 19 19.00 -7.79 7.60
CA LEU A 19 17.90 -6.97 7.08
C LEU A 19 17.47 -7.54 5.75
N ILE A 20 16.22 -7.95 5.63
CA ILE A 20 15.62 -8.39 4.37
C ILE A 20 14.74 -7.26 3.84
N ILE A 21 14.98 -6.85 2.60
CA ILE A 21 14.17 -5.86 1.89
C ILE A 21 13.51 -6.58 0.71
N ASP A 22 12.21 -6.78 0.83
CA ASP A 22 11.40 -7.38 -0.23
C ASP A 22 10.93 -6.32 -1.24
N GLU A 23 10.50 -6.76 -2.42
CA GLU A 23 10.07 -5.88 -3.53
C GLU A 23 11.13 -4.81 -3.88
N MET A 24 12.39 -5.24 -4.05
CA MET A 24 13.52 -4.32 -4.29
C MET A 24 13.34 -3.42 -5.51
N SER A 25 12.51 -3.80 -6.49
CA SER A 25 12.20 -2.96 -7.65
C SER A 25 11.55 -1.62 -7.27
N LEU A 26 10.83 -1.57 -6.13
CA LEU A 26 10.21 -0.36 -5.61
C LEU A 26 11.17 0.52 -4.79
N VAL A 27 12.36 0.01 -4.48
CA VAL A 27 13.39 0.73 -3.74
C VAL A 27 14.24 1.53 -4.72
N GLY A 28 14.20 2.86 -4.62
CA GLY A 28 15.07 3.71 -5.43
C GLY A 28 16.51 3.76 -4.90
N ALA A 29 17.46 4.12 -5.77
CA ALA A 29 18.88 4.27 -5.42
C ALA A 29 19.09 5.21 -4.22
N ASP A 30 18.41 6.36 -4.20
CA ASP A 30 18.45 7.31 -3.07
C ASP A 30 17.90 6.68 -1.77
N MET A 31 16.88 5.86 -1.86
CA MET A 31 16.30 5.19 -0.70
C MET A 31 17.24 4.15 -0.11
N LEU A 32 17.88 3.33 -0.96
CA LEU A 32 18.85 2.33 -0.51
C LEU A 32 20.03 3.01 0.23
N TYR A 33 20.54 4.12 -0.32
CA TYR A 33 21.56 4.90 0.36
C TYR A 33 21.08 5.47 1.70
N ARG A 34 19.86 6.01 1.75
CA ARG A 34 19.30 6.56 2.99
C ARG A 34 19.11 5.49 4.07
N ILE A 35 18.78 4.26 3.68
CA ILE A 35 18.72 3.11 4.60
C ILE A 35 20.10 2.84 5.18
N HIS A 36 21.12 2.75 4.33
CA HIS A 36 22.51 2.59 4.75
C HIS A 36 22.95 3.69 5.72
N LYS A 37 22.83 4.95 5.32
CA LYS A 37 23.19 6.12 6.15
C LYS A 37 22.46 6.14 7.50
N ARG A 38 21.18 5.76 7.49
CA ARG A 38 20.38 5.70 8.71
C ARG A 38 20.86 4.63 9.67
N LEU A 39 21.21 3.44 9.17
CA LEU A 39 21.76 2.36 9.99
C LEU A 39 23.10 2.77 10.60
N CYS A 40 24.01 3.32 9.80
CA CYS A 40 25.30 3.82 10.30
C CYS A 40 25.11 4.90 11.37
N THR A 41 24.18 5.85 11.17
CA THR A 41 23.87 6.90 12.16
C THR A 41 23.32 6.33 13.47
N ILE A 42 22.44 5.32 13.42
CA ILE A 42 21.81 4.72 14.60
C ILE A 42 22.82 3.89 15.38
N LEU A 43 23.63 3.09 14.68
CA LEU A 43 24.59 2.17 15.29
C LEU A 43 25.97 2.80 15.53
N GLU A 44 26.14 4.09 15.19
CA GLU A 44 27.36 4.86 15.37
C GLU A 44 28.56 4.25 14.64
N MET A 45 28.31 3.78 13.40
CA MET A 45 29.30 3.21 12.50
C MET A 45 29.67 4.21 11.41
N ASN A 46 30.86 4.03 10.81
CA ASN A 46 31.32 4.91 9.75
C ASN A 46 30.64 4.59 8.41
N GLU A 47 29.89 5.54 7.85
CA GLU A 47 29.16 5.35 6.59
C GLU A 47 30.10 5.10 5.38
N ASN A 48 31.37 5.49 5.45
CA ASN A 48 32.32 5.30 4.35
C ASN A 48 32.98 3.92 4.34
N THR A 49 33.14 3.28 5.50
CA THR A 49 33.81 2.00 5.65
C THR A 49 32.94 0.83 5.98
N ASP A 50 31.78 1.10 6.60
CA ASP A 50 30.91 0.06 7.17
C ASP A 50 29.57 -0.04 6.41
N PRO A 51 29.50 -0.74 5.26
CA PRO A 51 28.27 -0.89 4.51
C PRO A 51 27.13 -1.39 5.39
N PHE A 52 26.02 -0.64 5.44
CA PHE A 52 24.84 -0.93 6.29
C PHE A 52 25.18 -1.17 7.75
N ALA A 53 26.22 -0.47 8.28
CA ALA A 53 26.74 -0.66 9.64
C ALA A 53 27.13 -2.12 9.94
N ASN A 54 27.71 -2.81 8.96
CA ASN A 54 28.10 -4.22 9.01
C ASN A 54 26.95 -5.20 9.27
N ILE A 55 25.70 -4.78 9.02
CA ILE A 55 24.55 -5.67 9.01
C ILE A 55 24.44 -6.35 7.64
N ASN A 56 24.23 -7.66 7.62
CA ASN A 56 23.94 -8.36 6.37
C ASN A 56 22.62 -7.85 5.79
N VAL A 57 22.60 -7.54 4.49
CA VAL A 57 21.40 -7.07 3.79
C VAL A 57 21.09 -7.99 2.63
N MET A 58 19.85 -8.45 2.56
CA MET A 58 19.31 -9.23 1.47
C MET A 58 18.22 -8.42 0.77
N LEU A 59 18.41 -8.18 -0.53
CA LEU A 59 17.39 -7.58 -1.40
C LEU A 59 16.70 -8.71 -2.15
N VAL A 60 15.38 -8.78 -2.05
CA VAL A 60 14.56 -9.78 -2.73
C VAL A 60 13.60 -9.07 -3.67
N GLY A 61 13.37 -9.62 -4.85
CA GLY A 61 12.43 -9.06 -5.81
C GLY A 61 12.88 -9.24 -7.26
N ASP A 62 12.22 -8.53 -8.14
CA ASP A 62 12.42 -8.63 -9.59
C ASP A 62 12.64 -7.24 -10.18
N LEU A 63 13.85 -6.97 -10.68
CA LEU A 63 14.24 -5.67 -11.25
C LEU A 63 13.47 -5.29 -12.52
N MET A 64 12.80 -6.27 -13.17
CA MET A 64 11.96 -6.05 -14.35
C MET A 64 10.50 -5.77 -13.99
N GLN A 65 10.14 -5.83 -12.70
CA GLN A 65 8.82 -5.41 -12.23
C GLN A 65 8.73 -3.88 -12.12
N ILE A 66 7.61 -3.38 -11.60
CA ILE A 66 7.31 -1.94 -11.57
C ILE A 66 8.42 -1.17 -10.85
N PRO A 67 8.98 -0.12 -11.49
CA PRO A 67 10.06 0.69 -10.89
C PRO A 67 9.52 1.62 -9.77
N PRO A 68 10.42 2.27 -9.02
CA PRO A 68 10.03 3.25 -8.00
C PRO A 68 9.17 4.37 -8.57
N VAL A 69 8.10 4.76 -7.85
CA VAL A 69 7.16 5.80 -8.31
C VAL A 69 7.82 7.17 -8.51
N MET A 70 8.80 7.52 -7.68
CA MET A 70 9.56 8.77 -7.76
C MET A 70 11.02 8.48 -7.42
N GLY A 71 11.84 8.24 -8.43
CA GLY A 71 13.24 7.93 -8.22
C GLY A 71 13.84 7.13 -9.37
N HIS A 72 15.12 6.88 -9.29
CA HIS A 72 15.82 5.95 -10.19
C HIS A 72 15.79 4.55 -9.60
N GLN A 73 15.85 3.55 -10.47
CA GLN A 73 16.00 2.16 -10.09
C GLN A 73 17.18 1.96 -9.14
N VAL A 74 17.11 0.97 -8.28
CA VAL A 74 18.07 0.71 -7.20
C VAL A 74 19.53 0.59 -7.68
N PHE A 75 19.72 0.17 -8.91
CA PHE A 75 21.03 0.00 -9.56
C PHE A 75 21.52 1.23 -10.35
N SER A 76 20.70 2.27 -10.44
CA SER A 76 21.02 3.50 -11.16
C SER A 76 21.78 4.49 -10.27
N GLU A 77 22.37 5.50 -10.89
CA GLU A 77 22.92 6.62 -10.15
C GLU A 77 21.81 7.39 -9.40
N PRO A 78 22.05 7.78 -8.14
CA PRO A 78 21.12 8.60 -7.39
C PRO A 78 20.99 9.99 -7.99
N LYS A 79 19.83 10.62 -7.79
CA LYS A 79 19.60 12.03 -8.20
C LYS A 79 20.04 13.04 -7.16
N ASP A 80 20.08 12.64 -5.91
CA ASP A 80 20.40 13.52 -4.80
C ASP A 80 21.88 13.91 -4.85
N LYS A 81 22.14 15.22 -4.91
CA LYS A 81 23.51 15.76 -5.01
C LYS A 81 24.40 15.40 -3.81
N GLU A 82 23.83 15.31 -2.62
CA GLU A 82 24.57 14.89 -1.42
C GLU A 82 25.01 13.43 -1.55
N ILE A 83 24.14 12.59 -2.11
CA ILE A 83 24.41 11.17 -2.34
C ILE A 83 25.45 10.99 -3.46
N LEU A 84 25.35 11.75 -4.55
CA LEU A 84 26.36 11.75 -5.61
C LEU A 84 27.71 12.19 -5.09
N SER A 85 27.78 13.25 -4.28
CA SER A 85 29.04 13.68 -3.65
C SER A 85 29.64 12.62 -2.74
N PHE A 86 28.82 11.87 -2.03
CA PHE A 86 29.27 10.73 -1.22
C PHE A 86 29.89 9.63 -2.08
N TYR A 87 29.26 9.24 -3.19
CA TYR A 87 29.79 8.21 -4.09
C TYR A 87 31.05 8.65 -4.81
N ASN A 88 31.14 9.89 -5.24
CA ASN A 88 32.38 10.43 -5.85
C ASN A 88 33.54 10.35 -4.87
N GLY A 89 33.31 10.55 -3.58
CA GLY A 89 34.33 10.36 -2.52
C GLY A 89 34.71 8.90 -2.29
N LEU A 90 33.91 7.93 -2.74
CA LEU A 90 34.15 6.48 -2.64
C LEU A 90 34.74 5.87 -3.96
N GLY A 91 35.15 6.69 -4.92
CA GLY A 91 35.68 6.21 -6.22
C GLY A 91 34.59 5.62 -7.12
N ASP A 92 33.45 6.28 -7.20
CA ASP A 92 32.28 5.96 -8.05
C ASP A 92 31.64 4.58 -7.82
N GLN A 93 31.91 3.92 -6.71
CA GLN A 93 31.26 2.67 -6.35
C GLN A 93 29.96 2.92 -5.62
N THR A 94 28.84 2.62 -6.26
CA THR A 94 27.51 2.68 -5.60
C THR A 94 27.39 1.57 -4.55
N ILE A 95 26.52 1.79 -3.55
CA ILE A 95 26.19 0.74 -2.57
C ILE A 95 25.63 -0.52 -3.25
N TRP A 96 24.93 -0.34 -4.37
CA TRP A 96 24.42 -1.46 -5.17
C TRP A 96 25.55 -2.40 -5.65
N SER A 97 26.70 -1.88 -6.05
CA SER A 97 27.81 -2.70 -6.55
C SER A 97 28.41 -3.66 -5.51
N LYS A 98 28.06 -3.49 -4.23
CA LYS A 98 28.52 -4.37 -3.15
C LYS A 98 27.63 -5.61 -2.98
N PHE A 99 26.49 -5.69 -3.67
CA PHE A 99 25.62 -6.86 -3.63
C PHE A 99 26.07 -7.93 -4.62
N GLN A 100 25.98 -9.18 -4.19
CA GLN A 100 26.20 -10.33 -5.06
C GLN A 100 24.83 -10.86 -5.54
N PRO A 101 24.62 -10.94 -6.87
CA PRO A 101 23.33 -11.40 -7.40
C PRO A 101 23.16 -12.91 -7.26
N MET A 102 21.98 -13.32 -6.84
CA MET A 102 21.53 -14.70 -6.87
C MET A 102 20.22 -14.77 -7.64
N ILE A 103 20.17 -15.57 -8.71
CA ILE A 103 19.01 -15.68 -9.59
C ILE A 103 18.25 -16.97 -9.27
N LEU A 104 16.97 -16.82 -8.86
CA LEU A 104 16.05 -17.95 -8.70
C LEU A 104 15.58 -18.42 -10.08
N LYS A 105 15.70 -19.73 -10.35
CA LYS A 105 15.40 -20.32 -11.66
C LYS A 105 14.04 -21.03 -11.72
N HIS A 106 13.52 -21.50 -10.59
CA HIS A 106 12.26 -22.23 -10.55
C HIS A 106 11.07 -21.31 -10.29
N ASN A 107 10.08 -21.39 -11.16
CA ASN A 107 8.83 -20.67 -11.03
C ASN A 107 7.76 -21.62 -10.46
N HIS A 108 7.39 -21.40 -9.20
CA HIS A 108 6.36 -22.21 -8.53
C HIS A 108 4.93 -21.66 -8.71
N ARG A 109 4.79 -20.37 -9.04
CA ARG A 109 3.47 -19.69 -9.10
C ARG A 109 2.63 -20.15 -10.27
N GLN A 110 3.24 -20.34 -11.45
CA GLN A 110 2.54 -20.77 -12.67
C GLN A 110 2.38 -22.30 -12.75
N GLY A 111 2.98 -23.05 -11.84
CA GLY A 111 2.85 -24.52 -11.77
C GLY A 111 3.15 -25.20 -13.12
N GLU A 112 2.21 -26.01 -13.58
CA GLU A 112 2.33 -26.78 -14.82
C GLU A 112 2.04 -25.97 -16.10
N SER A 113 1.62 -24.71 -15.99
CA SER A 113 1.25 -23.85 -17.12
C SER A 113 2.48 -23.23 -17.81
N LYS A 114 3.36 -24.08 -18.37
CA LYS A 114 4.63 -23.69 -18.98
C LYS A 114 4.47 -22.61 -20.05
N GLY A 115 3.53 -22.80 -20.98
CA GLY A 115 3.29 -21.82 -22.05
C GLY A 115 2.87 -20.43 -21.56
N TRP A 116 2.13 -20.35 -20.45
CA TRP A 116 1.80 -19.09 -19.80
C TRP A 116 3.02 -18.46 -19.11
N ALA A 117 3.84 -19.27 -18.42
CA ALA A 117 5.07 -18.79 -17.79
C ALA A 117 6.07 -18.24 -18.81
N ASP A 118 6.23 -18.93 -19.96
CA ASP A 118 7.11 -18.50 -21.04
C ASP A 118 6.61 -17.18 -21.66
N ALA A 119 5.30 -17.04 -21.93
CA ALA A 119 4.70 -15.81 -22.43
C ALA A 119 4.93 -14.63 -21.48
N LEU A 120 4.75 -14.83 -20.17
CA LEU A 120 5.01 -13.79 -19.17
C LEU A 120 6.49 -13.39 -19.11
N ASN A 121 7.41 -14.35 -19.24
CA ASN A 121 8.84 -14.07 -19.26
C ASN A 121 9.27 -13.29 -20.51
N GLU A 122 8.69 -13.58 -21.68
CA GLU A 122 8.93 -12.81 -22.90
C GLU A 122 8.43 -11.37 -22.75
N ILE A 123 7.18 -11.17 -22.30
CA ILE A 123 6.60 -9.85 -22.06
C ILE A 123 7.47 -9.06 -21.06
N ARG A 124 7.94 -9.69 -20.00
CA ARG A 124 8.79 -9.10 -18.98
C ARG A 124 10.04 -8.41 -19.55
N VAL A 125 10.63 -8.98 -20.60
CA VAL A 125 11.82 -8.43 -21.26
C VAL A 125 11.48 -7.63 -22.53
N GLY A 126 10.18 -7.33 -22.75
CA GLY A 126 9.72 -6.54 -23.88
C GLY A 126 9.69 -7.28 -25.21
N ILE A 127 9.72 -8.61 -25.18
CA ILE A 127 9.60 -9.45 -26.39
C ILE A 127 8.15 -9.91 -26.53
N SER A 128 7.64 -9.89 -27.77
CA SER A 128 6.34 -10.46 -28.10
C SER A 128 6.50 -11.34 -29.33
N THR A 129 6.44 -12.64 -29.15
CA THR A 129 6.46 -13.62 -30.21
C THR A 129 5.03 -13.96 -30.68
N GLN A 130 4.87 -14.62 -31.82
CA GLN A 130 3.56 -15.10 -32.28
C GLN A 130 2.92 -16.04 -31.26
N SER A 131 3.74 -16.88 -30.56
CA SER A 131 3.23 -17.78 -29.52
C SER A 131 2.70 -16.99 -28.31
N THR A 132 3.42 -15.97 -27.86
CA THR A 132 3.00 -15.06 -26.77
C THR A 132 1.71 -14.34 -27.14
N GLU A 133 1.62 -13.80 -28.36
CA GLU A 133 0.39 -13.15 -28.81
C GLU A 133 -0.79 -14.14 -28.87
N ALA A 134 -0.58 -15.36 -29.35
CA ALA A 134 -1.61 -16.39 -29.38
C ALA A 134 -2.13 -16.69 -27.97
N VAL A 135 -1.25 -16.86 -26.98
CA VAL A 135 -1.62 -17.07 -25.59
C VAL A 135 -2.41 -15.90 -25.00
N LEU A 136 -1.97 -14.64 -25.26
CA LEU A 136 -2.69 -13.44 -24.80
C LEU A 136 -4.07 -13.32 -25.44
N ARG A 137 -4.20 -13.59 -26.76
CA ARG A 137 -5.48 -13.52 -27.46
C ARG A 137 -6.53 -14.47 -26.88
N THR A 138 -6.14 -15.61 -26.31
CA THR A 138 -7.08 -16.50 -25.61
C THR A 138 -7.69 -15.89 -24.36
N ARG A 139 -7.10 -14.81 -23.84
CA ARG A 139 -7.58 -14.10 -22.64
C ARG A 139 -8.33 -12.80 -22.94
N VAL A 140 -8.41 -12.42 -24.22
CA VAL A 140 -9.20 -11.27 -24.64
C VAL A 140 -10.67 -11.67 -24.65
N THR A 141 -11.48 -10.92 -23.90
CA THR A 141 -12.94 -11.14 -23.84
C THR A 141 -13.66 -9.80 -23.89
N LYS A 142 -14.95 -9.85 -24.20
CA LYS A 142 -15.80 -8.67 -24.17
C LYS A 142 -16.22 -8.34 -22.74
N GLU A 143 -16.51 -7.05 -22.45
CA GLU A 143 -16.94 -6.57 -21.13
C GLU A 143 -18.17 -7.36 -20.61
N GLU A 144 -19.08 -7.72 -21.50
CA GLU A 144 -20.31 -8.49 -21.19
C GLU A 144 -20.07 -9.93 -20.70
N HIS A 145 -18.88 -10.49 -20.99
CA HIS A 145 -18.49 -11.84 -20.60
C HIS A 145 -17.51 -11.85 -19.41
N LEU A 146 -17.19 -10.68 -18.85
CA LEU A 146 -16.35 -10.60 -17.66
C LEU A 146 -17.12 -11.06 -16.42
N ASP A 147 -16.43 -11.75 -15.52
CA ASP A 147 -16.98 -12.00 -14.19
C ASP A 147 -17.24 -10.66 -13.49
N GLU A 148 -18.47 -10.47 -12.99
CA GLU A 148 -18.86 -9.25 -12.28
C GLU A 148 -17.99 -8.97 -11.04
N LYS A 149 -17.32 -10.01 -10.51
CA LYS A 149 -16.39 -9.92 -9.39
C LYS A 149 -14.95 -9.67 -9.82
N ALA A 150 -14.66 -9.67 -11.14
CA ALA A 150 -13.31 -9.43 -11.63
C ALA A 150 -12.80 -8.07 -11.20
N LEU A 151 -11.58 -8.04 -10.65
CA LEU A 151 -10.91 -6.80 -10.30
C LEU A 151 -10.33 -6.16 -11.56
N HIS A 152 -10.74 -4.94 -11.86
CA HIS A 152 -10.23 -4.17 -12.99
C HIS A 152 -8.92 -3.47 -12.63
N LEU A 153 -7.90 -3.60 -13.47
CA LEU A 153 -6.61 -2.95 -13.28
C LEU A 153 -6.46 -1.77 -14.25
N PHE A 154 -6.09 -0.63 -13.70
CA PHE A 154 -5.81 0.59 -14.46
C PHE A 154 -4.42 1.13 -14.12
N TYR A 155 -3.86 1.90 -15.05
CA TYR A 155 -2.59 2.58 -14.84
C TYR A 155 -2.77 3.83 -13.97
N PHE A 156 -3.78 4.65 -14.27
CA PHE A 156 -4.02 5.91 -13.55
C PHE A 156 -5.05 5.79 -12.44
N ASN A 157 -4.81 6.48 -11.33
CA ASN A 157 -5.75 6.52 -10.20
C ASN A 157 -7.10 7.17 -10.56
N LYS A 158 -7.12 8.06 -11.57
CA LYS A 158 -8.37 8.66 -12.07
C LYS A 158 -9.28 7.59 -12.64
N ASP A 159 -8.77 6.73 -13.51
CA ASP A 159 -9.55 5.65 -14.16
C ASP A 159 -10.07 4.65 -13.13
N VAL A 160 -9.25 4.36 -12.09
CA VAL A 160 -9.67 3.56 -10.93
C VAL A 160 -10.87 4.20 -10.23
N THR A 161 -10.81 5.51 -9.99
CA THR A 161 -11.90 6.24 -9.31
C THR A 161 -13.16 6.25 -10.17
N ASP A 162 -13.03 6.61 -11.44
CA ASP A 162 -14.15 6.69 -12.39
C ASP A 162 -14.84 5.33 -12.55
N HIS A 163 -14.06 4.24 -12.63
CA HIS A 163 -14.61 2.89 -12.71
C HIS A 163 -15.32 2.49 -11.41
N ASN A 164 -14.74 2.73 -10.24
CA ASN A 164 -15.36 2.43 -8.97
C ASN A 164 -16.68 3.21 -8.78
N ASP A 165 -16.71 4.49 -9.16
CA ASP A 165 -17.92 5.33 -9.11
C ASP A 165 -18.98 4.84 -10.12
N LYS A 166 -18.59 4.41 -11.33
CA LYS A 166 -19.48 3.78 -12.33
C LYS A 166 -20.13 2.52 -11.77
N MET A 167 -19.34 1.64 -11.15
CA MET A 167 -19.84 0.38 -10.59
C MET A 167 -20.77 0.62 -9.39
N LEU A 168 -20.45 1.58 -8.52
CA LEU A 168 -21.31 1.96 -7.41
C LEU A 168 -22.67 2.50 -7.90
N LYS A 169 -22.68 3.28 -9.00
CA LYS A 169 -23.91 3.78 -9.60
C LYS A 169 -24.80 2.66 -10.16
N LYS A 170 -24.21 1.64 -10.79
CA LYS A 170 -24.91 0.46 -11.34
C LYS A 170 -25.55 -0.40 -10.24
N LEU A 171 -24.97 -0.41 -9.03
CA LEU A 171 -25.49 -1.22 -7.93
C LEU A 171 -26.86 -0.71 -7.48
N PRO A 172 -27.87 -1.57 -7.28
CA PRO A 172 -29.17 -1.18 -6.75
C PRO A 172 -29.07 -0.74 -5.28
N GLY A 173 -30.11 -0.05 -4.80
CA GLY A 173 -30.23 0.37 -3.41
C GLY A 173 -29.83 1.82 -3.15
N GLU A 174 -30.05 2.24 -1.91
CA GLU A 174 -29.82 3.60 -1.44
C GLU A 174 -28.32 3.89 -1.29
N LEU A 175 -27.91 5.09 -1.70
CA LEU A 175 -26.54 5.59 -1.51
C LEU A 175 -26.38 6.08 -0.07
N ILE A 176 -25.43 5.48 0.64
CA ILE A 176 -25.10 5.86 2.01
C ILE A 176 -23.80 6.67 1.96
N SER A 177 -23.85 7.87 2.52
CA SER A 177 -22.72 8.81 2.55
C SER A 177 -22.29 9.06 4.00
N VAL A 178 -21.00 8.82 4.28
CA VAL A 178 -20.45 9.01 5.62
C VAL A 178 -19.29 9.99 5.56
N LYS A 179 -19.50 11.17 6.16
CA LYS A 179 -18.48 12.21 6.25
C LYS A 179 -17.45 11.89 7.32
N ALA A 180 -16.17 12.16 7.03
CA ALA A 180 -15.09 12.08 8.01
C ALA A 180 -15.26 13.16 9.09
N VAL A 181 -14.92 12.83 10.32
CA VAL A 181 -14.80 13.82 11.39
C VAL A 181 -13.32 14.18 11.52
N ILE A 182 -12.99 15.43 11.23
CA ILE A 182 -11.61 15.94 11.26
C ILE A 182 -11.45 16.85 12.46
N SER A 183 -10.43 16.58 13.27
CA SER A 183 -10.04 17.39 14.42
C SER A 183 -8.61 17.88 14.21
N VAL A 184 -8.44 19.19 14.29
CA VAL A 184 -7.12 19.87 14.19
C VAL A 184 -6.90 20.78 15.39
N PRO A 185 -5.65 21.00 15.81
CA PRO A 185 -5.34 21.94 16.89
C PRO A 185 -5.84 23.36 16.58
N ARG A 186 -6.19 24.12 17.62
CA ARG A 186 -6.61 25.52 17.48
C ARG A 186 -5.57 26.33 16.71
N GLY A 187 -6.04 27.16 15.75
CA GLY A 187 -5.18 28.02 14.92
C GLY A 187 -4.50 27.31 13.74
N THR A 188 -4.75 26.03 13.54
CA THR A 188 -4.29 25.31 12.34
C THR A 188 -5.39 25.24 11.29
N LYS A 189 -4.99 25.33 10.00
CA LYS A 189 -5.92 25.20 8.87
C LYS A 189 -6.33 23.73 8.73
N THR A 190 -7.59 23.49 8.42
CA THR A 190 -8.07 22.15 8.01
C THR A 190 -7.27 21.65 6.82
N PRO A 191 -7.01 20.34 6.74
CA PRO A 191 -6.26 19.76 5.63
C PRO A 191 -7.00 19.93 4.32
N ASP A 192 -6.24 20.13 3.25
CA ASP A 192 -6.80 20.17 1.90
C ASP A 192 -7.29 18.77 1.50
N ILE A 193 -8.37 18.72 0.73
CA ILE A 193 -8.86 17.49 0.10
C ILE A 193 -8.21 17.38 -1.26
N ASP A 194 -7.62 16.22 -1.58
CA ASP A 194 -7.09 15.94 -2.92
C ASP A 194 -8.27 15.89 -3.91
N PRO A 195 -8.36 16.81 -4.87
CA PRO A 195 -9.51 16.91 -5.77
C PRO A 195 -9.64 15.69 -6.70
N GLY A 196 -8.52 15.04 -7.06
CA GLY A 196 -8.52 13.88 -7.94
C GLY A 196 -8.89 12.57 -7.23
N LYS A 197 -8.44 12.42 -5.98
CA LYS A 197 -8.69 11.22 -5.19
C LYS A 197 -9.84 11.37 -4.20
N LYS A 198 -10.30 12.60 -3.96
CA LYS A 198 -11.29 12.95 -2.91
C LYS A 198 -10.87 12.44 -1.53
N THR A 199 -9.56 12.38 -1.27
CA THR A 199 -8.99 11.94 0.01
C THR A 199 -8.49 13.14 0.82
N ILE A 200 -8.49 12.99 2.14
CA ILE A 200 -7.90 13.96 3.06
C ILE A 200 -6.38 13.94 2.85
N ALA A 201 -5.78 15.12 2.72
CA ALA A 201 -4.38 15.31 2.33
C ALA A 201 -3.41 14.32 2.99
N ASN A 202 -2.55 13.71 2.18
CA ASN A 202 -1.53 12.73 2.57
C ASN A 202 -2.08 11.46 3.27
N THR A 203 -3.38 11.17 3.15
CA THR A 203 -3.99 9.94 3.64
C THR A 203 -4.70 9.20 2.50
N GLU A 204 -5.09 7.95 2.73
CA GLU A 204 -5.96 7.18 1.83
C GLU A 204 -7.45 7.33 2.19
N PHE A 205 -7.77 8.02 3.29
CA PHE A 205 -9.14 8.17 3.76
C PHE A 205 -9.91 9.19 2.93
N LYS A 206 -11.11 8.81 2.52
CA LYS A 206 -12.05 9.72 1.83
C LYS A 206 -12.62 10.73 2.82
N ASP A 207 -12.80 12.00 2.39
CA ASP A 207 -13.57 12.98 3.15
C ASP A 207 -15.02 12.53 3.29
N VAL A 208 -15.61 12.09 2.19
CA VAL A 208 -16.93 11.45 2.19
C VAL A 208 -16.75 10.03 1.63
N PHE A 209 -17.05 9.03 2.44
CA PHE A 209 -17.10 7.64 2.00
C PHE A 209 -18.52 7.28 1.60
N GLU A 210 -18.72 7.05 0.31
CA GLU A 210 -19.99 6.69 -0.29
C GLU A 210 -20.02 5.22 -0.67
N PHE A 211 -21.08 4.53 -0.31
CA PHE A 211 -21.26 3.12 -0.61
C PHE A 211 -22.75 2.72 -0.65
N LYS A 212 -23.02 1.54 -1.15
CA LYS A 212 -24.32 0.86 -1.08
C LYS A 212 -24.13 -0.53 -0.47
N ILE A 213 -25.19 -1.11 0.07
CA ILE A 213 -25.18 -2.53 0.44
C ILE A 213 -24.92 -3.35 -0.83
N GLY A 214 -24.04 -4.34 -0.76
CA GLY A 214 -23.55 -5.10 -1.92
C GLY A 214 -22.27 -4.52 -2.55
N ALA A 215 -21.81 -3.33 -2.16
CA ALA A 215 -20.60 -2.74 -2.72
C ALA A 215 -19.34 -3.52 -2.36
N ARG A 216 -18.47 -3.70 -3.35
CA ARG A 216 -17.12 -4.25 -3.16
C ARG A 216 -16.21 -3.21 -2.53
N VAL A 217 -15.57 -3.60 -1.43
CA VAL A 217 -14.68 -2.72 -0.67
C VAL A 217 -13.40 -3.43 -0.28
N MET A 218 -12.44 -2.64 0.14
CA MET A 218 -11.16 -3.09 0.64
C MET A 218 -10.75 -2.28 1.85
N MET A 219 -10.12 -2.93 2.82
CA MET A 219 -9.44 -2.27 3.94
C MET A 219 -8.26 -1.43 3.44
N ILE A 220 -8.10 -0.22 3.99
CA ILE A 220 -6.98 0.69 3.68
C ILE A 220 -6.04 0.89 4.88
N HIS A 221 -6.24 0.13 5.95
CA HIS A 221 -5.45 0.24 7.16
C HIS A 221 -5.31 -1.13 7.83
N ASN A 222 -4.10 -1.40 8.39
CA ASN A 222 -3.85 -2.60 9.18
C ASN A 222 -4.50 -2.42 10.55
N LYS A 223 -5.56 -3.18 10.83
CA LYS A 223 -6.25 -3.14 12.12
C LYS A 223 -5.76 -4.23 13.05
N ASP A 224 -5.68 -5.44 12.57
CA ASP A 224 -5.20 -6.61 13.31
C ASP A 224 -4.68 -7.66 12.32
N LEU A 225 -3.35 -7.76 12.25
CA LEU A 225 -2.69 -8.73 11.35
C LEU A 225 -2.94 -10.17 11.78
N THR A 226 -3.20 -10.40 13.07
CA THR A 226 -3.46 -11.76 13.60
C THR A 226 -4.89 -12.22 13.36
N ASP A 227 -5.76 -11.35 12.85
CA ASP A 227 -7.15 -11.59 12.46
C ASP A 227 -7.38 -11.35 10.96
N ASP A 228 -6.30 -11.30 10.18
CA ASP A 228 -6.27 -11.01 8.74
C ASP A 228 -6.97 -9.69 8.35
N LEU A 229 -7.12 -8.74 9.30
CA LEU A 229 -7.67 -7.41 9.06
C LEU A 229 -6.56 -6.42 8.69
N PHE A 230 -6.01 -6.58 7.50
CA PHE A 230 -4.88 -5.80 6.98
C PHE A 230 -5.27 -4.89 5.81
N ASN A 231 -4.41 -3.94 5.51
CA ASN A 231 -4.54 -3.10 4.32
C ASN A 231 -4.49 -3.97 3.06
N GLY A 232 -5.65 -4.07 2.40
CA GLY A 232 -5.77 -4.94 1.25
C GLY A 232 -6.81 -6.03 1.39
N ALA A 233 -7.28 -6.36 2.57
CA ALA A 233 -8.35 -7.33 2.75
C ALA A 233 -9.61 -6.85 2.02
N GLY A 234 -10.03 -7.62 0.99
CA GLY A 234 -11.21 -7.35 0.16
C GLY A 234 -12.44 -8.02 0.69
N GLY A 235 -13.61 -7.46 0.39
CA GLY A 235 -14.89 -8.03 0.78
C GLY A 235 -16.08 -7.27 0.20
N THR A 236 -17.29 -7.69 0.57
CA THR A 236 -18.55 -7.08 0.16
C THR A 236 -19.29 -6.54 1.36
N ILE A 237 -19.83 -5.35 1.27
CA ILE A 237 -20.70 -4.76 2.31
C ILE A 237 -22.03 -5.51 2.33
N VAL A 238 -22.34 -6.15 3.45
CA VAL A 238 -23.60 -6.91 3.64
C VAL A 238 -24.57 -6.24 4.60
N GLY A 239 -24.13 -5.17 5.27
CA GLY A 239 -24.98 -4.42 6.19
C GLY A 239 -24.32 -3.20 6.76
N ILE A 240 -25.13 -2.40 7.45
CA ILE A 240 -24.69 -1.24 8.22
C ILE A 240 -25.48 -1.18 9.52
N GLU A 241 -24.82 -0.81 10.59
CA GLU A 241 -25.43 -0.57 11.89
C GLU A 241 -25.31 0.90 12.27
N TYR A 242 -26.38 1.46 12.77
CA TYR A 242 -26.48 2.85 13.20
C TYR A 242 -26.43 2.96 14.73
N SER A 243 -25.98 4.09 15.23
CA SER A 243 -26.15 4.47 16.63
C SER A 243 -27.55 5.02 16.88
N ASP A 244 -27.92 5.22 18.14
CA ASP A 244 -29.19 5.84 18.55
C ASP A 244 -29.39 7.25 17.94
N LYS A 245 -28.30 7.91 17.55
CA LYS A 245 -28.29 9.22 16.86
C LYS A 245 -28.34 9.08 15.33
N GLN A 246 -28.72 7.93 14.78
CA GLN A 246 -28.76 7.64 13.34
C GLN A 246 -27.41 7.85 12.61
N GLN A 247 -26.30 7.84 13.33
CA GLN A 247 -24.97 7.89 12.71
C GLN A 247 -24.48 6.49 12.43
N ALA A 248 -23.88 6.29 11.25
CA ALA A 248 -23.25 5.02 10.88
C ALA A 248 -22.17 4.63 11.92
N LYS A 249 -22.43 3.56 12.67
CA LYS A 249 -21.58 3.07 13.76
C LYS A 249 -20.56 2.06 13.26
N CYS A 250 -21.02 1.07 12.51
CA CYS A 250 -20.14 0.12 11.84
C CYS A 250 -20.75 -0.36 10.52
N VAL A 251 -19.87 -0.76 9.62
CA VAL A 251 -20.21 -1.42 8.35
C VAL A 251 -19.91 -2.90 8.50
N ILE A 252 -20.81 -3.76 8.06
CA ILE A 252 -20.62 -5.21 8.14
C ILE A 252 -20.11 -5.71 6.80
N ILE A 253 -18.96 -6.37 6.82
CA ILE A 253 -18.28 -6.86 5.63
C ILE A 253 -18.20 -8.37 5.63
N GLN A 254 -18.60 -8.98 4.54
CA GLN A 254 -18.26 -10.35 4.19
C GLN A 254 -16.91 -10.30 3.46
N PHE A 255 -15.85 -10.66 4.15
CA PHE A 255 -14.51 -10.74 3.54
C PHE A 255 -14.40 -11.92 2.60
N ASP A 256 -13.52 -11.79 1.59
CA ASP A 256 -13.26 -12.84 0.60
C ASP A 256 -12.62 -14.08 1.24
N LEU A 257 -11.72 -13.87 2.23
CA LEU A 257 -11.19 -14.94 3.07
C LEU A 257 -12.10 -15.18 4.27
N PRO A 258 -12.68 -16.38 4.44
CA PRO A 258 -13.59 -16.68 5.54
C PRO A 258 -12.99 -16.54 6.93
N THR A 259 -11.67 -16.71 7.06
CA THR A 259 -10.91 -16.54 8.32
C THR A 259 -10.78 -15.09 8.72
N CYS A 260 -10.77 -14.18 7.75
CA CYS A 260 -10.58 -12.74 7.98
C CYS A 260 -11.65 -12.19 8.93
N GLY A 261 -11.23 -11.58 10.03
CA GLY A 261 -12.10 -10.97 11.02
C GLY A 261 -12.77 -11.95 11.99
N ALA A 262 -12.28 -13.17 12.14
CA ALA A 262 -12.86 -14.17 13.04
C ALA A 262 -12.87 -13.72 14.51
N LYS A 263 -11.75 -13.15 15.00
CA LYS A 263 -11.65 -12.60 16.36
C LYS A 263 -12.55 -11.37 16.53
N GLN A 264 -12.60 -10.52 15.50
CA GLN A 264 -13.47 -9.35 15.49
C GLN A 264 -14.95 -9.75 15.57
N ARG A 265 -15.38 -10.78 14.84
CA ARG A 265 -16.76 -11.31 14.94
C ARG A 265 -17.06 -11.84 16.34
N ALA A 266 -16.14 -12.60 16.92
CA ALA A 266 -16.29 -13.13 18.28
C ALA A 266 -16.36 -12.02 19.34
N LYS A 267 -15.60 -10.95 19.16
CA LYS A 267 -15.59 -9.79 20.06
C LYS A 267 -16.91 -9.00 20.04
N TYR A 268 -17.62 -9.01 18.91
CA TYR A 268 -18.84 -8.21 18.71
C TYR A 268 -20.01 -9.07 18.25
N PRO A 269 -20.47 -10.04 19.07
CA PRO A 269 -21.52 -11.00 18.68
C PRO A 269 -22.89 -10.34 18.38
N ASN A 270 -23.19 -9.21 19.03
CA ASN A 270 -24.44 -8.46 18.81
C ASN A 270 -24.56 -7.93 17.37
N TYR A 271 -23.43 -7.63 16.71
CA TYR A 271 -23.41 -7.19 15.31
C TYR A 271 -23.26 -8.38 14.37
N SER A 272 -22.28 -9.23 14.59
CA SER A 272 -22.00 -10.38 13.72
C SER A 272 -23.14 -11.42 13.71
N GLY A 273 -23.87 -11.57 14.82
CA GLY A 273 -24.98 -12.50 14.94
C GLY A 273 -26.10 -12.27 13.94
N ARG A 274 -26.47 -11.01 13.67
CA ARG A 274 -27.48 -10.63 12.68
C ARG A 274 -27.07 -10.99 11.25
N TYR A 275 -25.77 -11.03 10.98
CA TYR A 275 -25.19 -11.26 9.66
C TYR A 275 -24.44 -12.59 9.57
N LYS A 276 -24.76 -13.56 10.47
CA LYS A 276 -24.09 -14.86 10.56
C LYS A 276 -24.09 -15.61 9.22
N ARG A 277 -25.18 -15.56 8.47
CA ARG A 277 -25.30 -16.21 7.15
C ARG A 277 -24.26 -15.71 6.13
N PHE A 278 -23.76 -14.49 6.30
CA PHE A 278 -22.75 -13.88 5.44
C PHE A 278 -21.34 -13.94 6.05
N ASN A 279 -21.18 -14.56 7.21
CA ASN A 279 -19.93 -14.46 7.97
C ASN A 279 -19.49 -13.00 8.20
N GLY A 280 -20.48 -12.12 8.46
CA GLY A 280 -20.33 -10.67 8.48
C GLY A 280 -19.47 -10.15 9.62
N THR A 281 -18.41 -9.44 9.28
CA THR A 281 -17.45 -8.85 10.24
C THR A 281 -17.74 -7.37 10.43
N PRO A 282 -17.94 -6.88 11.66
CA PRO A 282 -18.18 -5.46 11.90
C PRO A 282 -16.88 -4.66 11.80
N VAL A 283 -16.87 -3.66 10.91
CA VAL A 283 -15.77 -2.71 10.74
C VAL A 283 -16.23 -1.35 11.24
N PHE A 284 -15.55 -0.85 12.27
CA PHE A 284 -15.84 0.43 12.89
C PHE A 284 -15.02 1.54 12.24
N ARG A 285 -15.42 2.80 12.47
CA ARG A 285 -14.59 3.94 12.12
C ARG A 285 -13.27 3.85 12.86
N HIS A 286 -12.21 4.25 12.19
CA HIS A 286 -10.85 4.27 12.71
C HIS A 286 -10.38 5.71 12.90
N GLU A 287 -9.80 6.00 14.08
CA GLU A 287 -9.11 7.26 14.32
C GLU A 287 -7.68 7.16 13.75
N HIS A 288 -7.38 8.01 12.78
CA HIS A 288 -6.08 8.09 12.13
C HIS A 288 -5.42 9.43 12.40
N GLU A 289 -4.16 9.42 12.85
CA GLU A 289 -3.36 10.63 12.98
C GLU A 289 -2.66 10.97 11.66
N PHE A 290 -2.68 12.25 11.28
CA PHE A 290 -1.97 12.73 10.10
C PHE A 290 -1.20 14.01 10.38
N ASN A 291 -0.12 14.24 9.62
CA ASN A 291 0.69 15.44 9.78
C ASN A 291 0.07 16.60 9.02
N LEU A 292 -0.10 17.73 9.71
CA LEU A 292 -0.52 19.00 9.13
C LEU A 292 0.70 19.73 8.54
N LYS A 293 0.58 20.21 7.31
CA LYS A 293 1.58 21.11 6.72
C LYS A 293 1.45 22.47 7.37
N THR A 294 2.39 22.86 8.21
CA THR A 294 2.49 24.24 8.69
C THR A 294 3.21 25.08 7.65
N LYS A 295 2.76 26.32 7.45
CA LYS A 295 3.47 27.28 6.58
C LYS A 295 4.89 27.48 7.13
N SER A 296 5.86 27.37 6.26
CA SER A 296 7.26 27.53 6.57
C SER A 296 7.74 28.94 6.22
N TYR A 297 8.61 29.47 7.05
CA TYR A 297 9.56 30.51 6.66
C TYR A 297 10.68 29.82 5.85
N GLY A 298 10.74 30.06 4.53
CA GLY A 298 11.71 29.41 3.65
C GLY A 298 11.29 28.02 3.15
N LYS A 299 12.10 27.39 2.28
CA LYS A 299 11.81 26.12 1.58
C LYS A 299 11.74 24.84 2.43
N LYS A 300 11.73 24.93 3.76
CA LYS A 300 11.63 23.76 4.66
C LYS A 300 10.26 23.69 5.32
N TYR A 301 9.51 22.62 5.04
CA TYR A 301 8.24 22.32 5.74
C TYR A 301 8.56 21.61 7.07
N PHE A 302 8.24 22.25 8.19
CA PHE A 302 8.25 21.58 9.49
C PHE A 302 6.85 21.03 9.78
N HIS A 303 6.75 19.75 10.07
CA HIS A 303 5.53 19.12 10.57
C HIS A 303 5.39 19.46 12.06
N ALA A 304 4.79 20.59 12.39
CA ALA A 304 4.70 21.05 13.77
C ALA A 304 3.43 20.57 14.50
N ALA A 305 2.40 20.11 13.79
CA ALA A 305 1.13 19.71 14.38
C ALA A 305 0.58 18.44 13.75
N LYS A 306 -0.12 17.64 14.56
CA LYS A 306 -0.86 16.46 14.12
C LYS A 306 -2.35 16.75 14.16
N GLY A 307 -3.05 16.36 13.12
CA GLY A 307 -4.50 16.29 13.08
C GLY A 307 -4.97 14.85 13.29
N LYS A 308 -6.23 14.70 13.65
CA LYS A 308 -6.91 13.41 13.76
C LYS A 308 -8.11 13.38 12.83
N LEU A 309 -8.37 12.25 12.22
CA LEU A 309 -9.57 12.00 11.44
C LEU A 309 -10.22 10.70 11.91
N LEU A 310 -11.55 10.68 11.91
CA LEU A 310 -12.33 9.50 12.22
C LEU A 310 -13.18 9.14 10.99
N GLN A 311 -12.85 8.03 10.33
CA GLN A 311 -13.54 7.54 9.14
C GLN A 311 -13.48 6.00 9.07
N PHE A 312 -14.31 5.38 8.25
CA PHE A 312 -14.16 3.98 7.93
C PHE A 312 -12.86 3.72 7.18
N PRO A 313 -12.05 2.73 7.60
CA PRO A 313 -10.80 2.38 6.93
C PRO A 313 -11.07 1.55 5.65
N LEU A 314 -11.94 2.06 4.77
CA LEU A 314 -12.47 1.37 3.61
C LEU A 314 -12.41 2.23 2.36
N ARG A 315 -12.26 1.58 1.20
CA ARG A 315 -12.49 2.19 -0.11
C ARG A 315 -13.22 1.21 -1.03
N LEU A 316 -13.86 1.72 -2.06
CA LEU A 316 -14.42 0.88 -3.13
C LEU A 316 -13.31 0.09 -3.82
N TYR A 317 -13.61 -1.14 -4.21
CA TYR A 317 -12.64 -2.08 -4.75
C TYR A 317 -13.17 -2.93 -5.91
N TYR A 318 -13.76 -2.28 -6.91
CA TYR A 318 -14.03 -2.87 -8.22
C TYR A 318 -12.83 -2.73 -9.15
N ALA A 319 -12.01 -1.72 -8.88
CA ALA A 319 -10.77 -1.45 -9.61
C ALA A 319 -9.63 -1.07 -8.69
N SER A 320 -8.39 -1.27 -9.16
CA SER A 320 -7.15 -0.87 -8.49
C SER A 320 -6.09 -0.47 -9.50
N SER A 321 -5.06 0.26 -9.05
CA SER A 321 -3.88 0.49 -9.87
C SER A 321 -2.89 -0.67 -9.74
N ALA A 322 -2.09 -0.90 -10.79
CA ALA A 322 -1.10 -1.97 -10.83
C ALA A 322 -0.14 -1.92 -9.61
N HIS A 323 0.37 -0.74 -9.25
CA HIS A 323 1.24 -0.57 -8.08
C HIS A 323 0.65 -1.05 -6.76
N LYS A 324 -0.67 -0.89 -6.58
CA LYS A 324 -1.32 -1.31 -5.33
C LYS A 324 -1.58 -2.81 -5.26
N ILE A 325 -1.56 -3.50 -6.38
CA ILE A 325 -1.76 -4.95 -6.46
C ILE A 325 -0.44 -5.69 -6.32
N GLN A 326 0.66 -5.16 -6.86
CA GLN A 326 1.98 -5.80 -6.80
C GLN A 326 2.37 -6.18 -5.35
N VAL A 327 2.12 -5.30 -4.39
CA VAL A 327 2.45 -5.53 -2.97
C VAL A 327 1.55 -6.58 -2.30
N LYS A 328 0.50 -7.05 -2.96
CA LYS A 328 -0.50 -7.98 -2.39
C LYS A 328 -0.41 -9.41 -2.90
N LEU A 329 0.33 -9.62 -3.98
CA LEU A 329 0.53 -10.94 -4.61
C LEU A 329 1.75 -11.63 -4.07
#